data_50380b071d4273c342d00a5082be8555
#
_entry.id   50380b071d4273c342d00a5082be8555
#
_cell.length_a   1.000
_cell.length_b   1.000
_cell.length_c   1.000
_cell.angle_alpha   90.00
_cell.angle_beta   90.00
_cell.angle_gamma   90.00
#
_symmetry.space_group_name_H-M   'P 1'
#
loop_
_entity.id
_entity.type
_entity.pdbx_description
1 polymer ?
#
loop_
_entity_poly.entity_id
_entity_poly.type
_entity_poly.pdbx_seq_one_letter_code
_entity_poly.pdbx_strand_id
1 'polypeptide(L)'
;REFFAFQDIREKREASPYKDWYRGVNFGWGSPLGDPFGYEAWQGHFELPCLNLRNPEVRQYLFDSIQFWVDNFNIDGIRLDCANVLDFGFMKELREKTSAMKPDFWLMGEVIHGEYNRWVNPEMLHSVTNYELHKALYSGHNDHNYFEIAHNVRRLEAVGRSLYTFVDNHDEDRIASKLNNLANLFPVYQLLF
;
A
#
# COMPACT_ATOMS: atom_id res chain seq x y z
N ARG A 1 -3.04 4.13 -17.51
CA ARG A 1 -3.72 4.91 -18.59
C ARG A 1 -4.30 3.99 -19.67
N GLU A 2 -3.81 2.76 -19.80
CA GLU A 2 -4.34 1.74 -20.74
C GLU A 2 -5.67 1.10 -20.29
N PHE A 3 -6.08 1.35 -19.05
CA PHE A 3 -7.31 0.81 -18.49
C PHE A 3 -8.55 1.33 -19.23
N PHE A 4 -9.50 0.45 -19.48
CA PHE A 4 -10.66 0.73 -20.35
C PHE A 4 -11.45 1.98 -19.92
N ALA A 5 -11.66 2.17 -18.63
CA ALA A 5 -12.41 3.32 -18.11
C ALA A 5 -11.67 4.64 -18.40
N PHE A 6 -10.33 4.66 -18.32
CA PHE A 6 -9.54 5.83 -18.65
C PHE A 6 -9.59 6.14 -20.16
N GLN A 7 -9.53 5.11 -21.01
CA GLN A 7 -9.64 5.26 -22.46
C GLN A 7 -11.02 5.79 -22.87
N ASP A 8 -12.10 5.30 -22.25
CA ASP A 8 -13.46 5.79 -22.50
C ASP A 8 -13.58 7.29 -22.16
N ILE A 9 -12.97 7.74 -21.05
CA ILE A 9 -12.92 9.18 -20.71
C ILE A 9 -12.16 9.98 -21.78
N ARG A 10 -11.04 9.44 -22.29
CA ARG A 10 -10.28 10.13 -23.36
C ARG A 10 -11.10 10.30 -24.63
N GLU A 11 -11.92 9.32 -24.98
CA GLU A 11 -12.74 9.32 -26.20
C GLU A 11 -14.02 10.15 -26.02
N LYS A 12 -14.77 9.93 -24.93
CA LYS A 12 -16.12 10.47 -24.73
C LYS A 12 -16.17 11.72 -23.86
N ARG A 13 -15.10 12.05 -23.15
CA ARG A 13 -14.98 13.23 -22.28
C ARG A 13 -16.13 13.29 -21.26
N GLU A 14 -16.87 14.41 -21.22
CA GLU A 14 -18.01 14.64 -20.31
C GLU A 14 -19.12 13.59 -20.45
N ALA A 15 -19.23 12.95 -21.61
CA ALA A 15 -20.22 11.91 -21.88
C ALA A 15 -19.82 10.52 -21.36
N SER A 16 -18.58 10.36 -20.88
CA SER A 16 -18.12 9.09 -20.32
C SER A 16 -18.83 8.77 -19.01
N PRO A 17 -19.36 7.55 -18.83
CA PRO A 17 -19.91 7.10 -17.55
C PRO A 17 -18.79 6.90 -16.48
N TYR A 18 -17.53 6.83 -16.89
CA TYR A 18 -16.40 6.57 -16.01
C TYR A 18 -15.70 7.83 -15.49
N LYS A 19 -16.17 9.04 -15.81
CA LYS A 19 -15.52 10.29 -15.39
C LYS A 19 -15.33 10.40 -13.86
N ASP A 20 -16.27 9.83 -13.09
CA ASP A 20 -16.24 9.85 -11.63
C ASP A 20 -15.44 8.68 -11.02
N TRP A 21 -14.83 7.82 -11.87
CA TRP A 21 -13.98 6.72 -11.42
C TRP A 21 -12.58 7.17 -11.00
N TYR A 22 -12.16 8.36 -11.48
CA TYR A 22 -10.89 8.95 -11.13
C TYR A 22 -11.08 10.25 -10.35
N ARG A 23 -10.13 10.57 -9.50
CA ARG A 23 -10.16 11.78 -8.70
C ARG A 23 -9.76 12.99 -9.54
N GLY A 24 -10.43 14.12 -9.31
CA GLY A 24 -10.06 15.40 -9.90
C GLY A 24 -10.19 15.50 -11.42
N VAL A 25 -11.03 14.67 -12.06
CA VAL A 25 -11.26 14.77 -13.51
C VAL A 25 -11.81 16.15 -13.86
N ASN A 26 -11.13 16.83 -14.79
CA ASN A 26 -11.48 18.18 -15.22
C ASN A 26 -11.23 18.33 -16.72
N PHE A 27 -12.24 18.74 -17.46
CA PHE A 27 -12.19 18.89 -18.91
C PHE A 27 -11.78 20.31 -19.37
N GLY A 28 -11.54 21.24 -18.45
CA GLY A 28 -11.10 22.60 -18.74
C GLY A 28 -9.60 22.72 -19.07
N TRP A 29 -8.81 21.69 -18.78
CA TRP A 29 -7.37 21.63 -19.05
C TRP A 29 -6.91 20.20 -19.30
N GLY A 30 -5.76 20.02 -19.96
CA GLY A 30 -5.18 18.71 -20.24
C GLY A 30 -4.15 18.27 -19.21
N SER A 31 -3.81 16.99 -19.19
CA SER A 31 -2.71 16.49 -18.34
C SER A 31 -1.33 16.86 -18.94
N PRO A 32 -0.27 16.90 -18.12
CA PRO A 32 1.11 17.05 -18.62
C PRO A 32 1.54 15.96 -19.60
N LEU A 33 0.86 14.83 -19.63
CA LEU A 33 1.11 13.72 -20.57
C LEU A 33 0.28 13.82 -21.87
N GLY A 34 -0.38 14.97 -22.09
CA GLY A 34 -1.15 15.22 -23.31
C GLY A 34 -2.54 14.57 -23.35
N ASP A 35 -3.09 14.16 -22.21
CA ASP A 35 -4.49 13.73 -22.16
C ASP A 35 -5.42 14.93 -22.32
N PRO A 36 -6.61 14.77 -22.95
CA PRO A 36 -7.52 15.88 -23.21
C PRO A 36 -8.30 16.35 -21.96
N PHE A 37 -7.93 15.90 -20.77
CA PHE A 37 -8.50 16.27 -19.48
C PHE A 37 -7.43 16.20 -18.39
N GLY A 38 -7.63 16.95 -17.30
CA GLY A 38 -6.83 16.85 -16.09
C GLY A 38 -7.39 15.82 -15.13
N TYR A 39 -6.57 15.32 -14.22
CA TYR A 39 -6.93 14.38 -13.16
C TYR A 39 -5.90 14.43 -12.03
N GLU A 40 -6.26 13.91 -10.88
CA GLU A 40 -5.33 13.74 -9.77
C GLU A 40 -4.45 12.50 -10.01
N ALA A 41 -3.14 12.66 -9.77
CA ALA A 41 -2.15 11.62 -9.94
C ALA A 41 -1.38 11.39 -8.64
N TRP A 42 -0.88 10.18 -8.44
CA TRP A 42 -0.10 9.84 -7.26
C TRP A 42 1.21 10.64 -7.24
N GLN A 43 1.39 11.48 -6.22
CA GLN A 43 2.58 12.34 -6.04
C GLN A 43 3.04 13.12 -7.30
N GLY A 44 2.11 13.46 -8.21
CA GLY A 44 2.42 14.15 -9.46
C GLY A 44 2.88 13.23 -10.61
N HIS A 45 2.89 11.93 -10.41
CA HIS A 45 3.16 10.94 -11.46
C HIS A 45 1.89 10.69 -12.29
N PHE A 46 1.72 11.44 -13.37
CA PHE A 46 0.52 11.41 -14.21
C PHE A 46 0.31 10.09 -14.97
N GLU A 47 1.29 9.24 -15.05
CA GLU A 47 1.16 7.85 -15.50
C GLU A 47 0.35 6.99 -14.50
N LEU A 48 0.19 7.46 -13.25
CA LEU A 48 -0.52 6.79 -12.16
C LEU A 48 -1.76 7.60 -11.71
N PRO A 49 -2.85 7.63 -12.50
CA PRO A 49 -4.06 8.36 -12.14
C PRO A 49 -4.74 7.74 -10.93
N CYS A 50 -5.16 8.59 -9.97
CA CYS A 50 -5.77 8.15 -8.73
C CYS A 50 -7.23 7.71 -8.95
N LEU A 51 -7.54 6.46 -8.60
CA LEU A 51 -8.92 5.97 -8.56
C LEU A 51 -9.72 6.65 -7.45
N ASN A 52 -10.99 6.90 -7.71
CA ASN A 52 -11.92 7.43 -6.73
C ASN A 52 -12.50 6.29 -5.87
N LEU A 53 -11.80 5.92 -4.80
CA LEU A 53 -12.25 4.86 -3.89
C LEU A 53 -13.51 5.21 -3.08
N ARG A 54 -14.11 6.40 -3.25
CA ARG A 54 -15.42 6.75 -2.71
C ARG A 54 -16.56 6.43 -3.69
N ASN A 55 -16.23 6.18 -4.95
CA ASN A 55 -17.21 5.77 -5.96
C ASN A 55 -17.57 4.28 -5.74
N PRO A 56 -18.86 3.93 -5.54
CA PRO A 56 -19.27 2.55 -5.28
C PRO A 56 -19.02 1.61 -6.47
N GLU A 57 -19.08 2.10 -7.70
CA GLU A 57 -18.79 1.29 -8.89
C GLU A 57 -17.31 0.92 -8.96
N VAL A 58 -16.41 1.84 -8.60
CA VAL A 58 -14.96 1.56 -8.49
C VAL A 58 -14.71 0.50 -7.43
N ARG A 59 -15.32 0.64 -6.24
CA ARG A 59 -15.19 -0.37 -5.18
C ARG A 59 -15.69 -1.74 -5.66
N GLN A 60 -16.86 -1.78 -6.26
CA GLN A 60 -17.43 -3.03 -6.75
C GLN A 60 -16.52 -3.69 -7.79
N TYR A 61 -16.01 -2.91 -8.75
CA TYR A 61 -15.05 -3.42 -9.75
C TYR A 61 -13.79 -4.03 -9.10
N LEU A 62 -13.24 -3.38 -8.07
CA LEU A 62 -12.07 -3.89 -7.34
C LEU A 62 -12.40 -5.17 -6.55
N PHE A 63 -13.57 -5.24 -5.91
CA PHE A 63 -14.01 -6.45 -5.19
C PHE A 63 -14.28 -7.61 -6.14
N ASP A 64 -14.89 -7.36 -7.29
CA ASP A 64 -15.11 -8.37 -8.33
C ASP A 64 -13.77 -8.91 -8.86
N SER A 65 -12.77 -8.03 -9.00
CA SER A 65 -11.42 -8.44 -9.40
C SER A 65 -10.74 -9.32 -8.35
N ILE A 66 -10.91 -9.01 -7.06
CA ILE A 66 -10.39 -9.85 -5.96
C ILE A 66 -11.12 -11.21 -5.94
N GLN A 67 -12.44 -11.20 -6.07
CA GLN A 67 -13.23 -12.44 -6.16
C GLN A 67 -12.77 -13.30 -7.32
N PHE A 68 -12.53 -12.70 -8.48
CA PHE A 68 -11.99 -13.44 -9.64
C PHE A 68 -10.65 -14.12 -9.31
N TRP A 69 -9.74 -13.45 -8.60
CA TRP A 69 -8.46 -14.05 -8.21
C TRP A 69 -8.62 -15.14 -7.15
N VAL A 70 -9.53 -14.98 -6.20
CA VAL A 70 -9.87 -16.04 -5.24
C VAL A 70 -10.40 -17.28 -5.96
N ASP A 71 -11.36 -17.10 -6.86
CA ASP A 71 -12.06 -18.21 -7.54
C ASP A 71 -11.15 -18.96 -8.53
N ASN A 72 -10.27 -18.24 -9.23
CA ASN A 72 -9.46 -18.84 -10.30
C ASN A 72 -8.04 -19.25 -9.84
N PHE A 73 -7.49 -18.60 -8.83
CA PHE A 73 -6.12 -18.83 -8.38
C PHE A 73 -6.01 -19.20 -6.90
N ASN A 74 -7.15 -19.23 -6.18
CA ASN A 74 -7.23 -19.55 -4.76
C ASN A 74 -6.24 -18.75 -3.91
N ILE A 75 -6.07 -17.45 -4.18
CA ILE A 75 -5.16 -16.60 -3.41
C ILE A 75 -5.60 -16.51 -1.95
N ASP A 76 -4.64 -16.34 -1.03
CA ASP A 76 -4.86 -16.30 0.42
C ASP A 76 -4.81 -14.88 0.99
N GLY A 77 -4.53 -13.88 0.15
CA GLY A 77 -4.44 -12.49 0.58
C GLY A 77 -3.97 -11.56 -0.53
N ILE A 78 -3.95 -10.28 -0.21
CA ILE A 78 -3.43 -9.22 -1.09
C ILE A 78 -2.57 -8.23 -0.32
N ARG A 79 -1.60 -7.64 -1.01
CA ARG A 79 -0.85 -6.46 -0.58
C ARG A 79 -1.45 -5.23 -1.24
N LEU A 80 -1.71 -4.20 -0.44
CA LEU A 80 -2.14 -2.89 -0.90
C LEU A 80 -0.91 -1.98 -0.98
N ASP A 81 -0.56 -1.59 -2.18
CA ASP A 81 0.48 -0.61 -2.43
C ASP A 81 0.06 0.76 -1.90
N CYS A 82 1.00 1.55 -1.34
CA CYS A 82 0.74 2.89 -0.82
C CYS A 82 -0.53 2.97 0.06
N ALA A 83 -0.73 2.02 0.97
CA ALA A 83 -1.95 1.92 1.78
C ALA A 83 -2.18 3.16 2.67
N ASN A 84 -1.15 3.95 2.94
CA ASN A 84 -1.24 5.19 3.71
C ASN A 84 -2.11 6.27 3.05
N VAL A 85 -2.32 6.22 1.74
CA VAL A 85 -3.14 7.19 0.98
C VAL A 85 -4.51 6.66 0.59
N LEU A 86 -4.83 5.41 0.90
CA LEU A 86 -6.11 4.80 0.59
C LEU A 86 -7.22 5.29 1.54
N ASP A 87 -8.45 5.30 1.03
CA ASP A 87 -9.63 5.66 1.81
C ASP A 87 -9.91 4.63 2.91
N PHE A 88 -10.04 5.07 4.17
CA PHE A 88 -10.32 4.16 5.30
C PHE A 88 -11.66 3.44 5.17
N GLY A 89 -12.68 4.11 4.62
CA GLY A 89 -13.98 3.48 4.37
C GLY A 89 -13.88 2.34 3.35
N PHE A 90 -13.05 2.52 2.32
CA PHE A 90 -12.72 1.44 1.38
C PHE A 90 -12.01 0.27 2.08
N MET A 91 -11.02 0.54 2.93
CA MET A 91 -10.28 -0.54 3.62
C MET A 91 -11.17 -1.34 4.59
N LYS A 92 -12.12 -0.67 5.26
CA LYS A 92 -13.11 -1.36 6.12
C LYS A 92 -14.02 -2.27 5.31
N GLU A 93 -14.57 -1.76 4.22
CA GLU A 93 -15.41 -2.55 3.32
C GLU A 93 -14.63 -3.70 2.66
N LEU A 94 -13.36 -3.45 2.27
CA LEU A 94 -12.47 -4.48 1.77
C LEU A 94 -12.28 -5.61 2.80
N ARG A 95 -12.07 -5.29 4.08
CA ARG A 95 -11.95 -6.28 5.16
C ARG A 95 -13.20 -7.14 5.26
N GLU A 96 -14.37 -6.52 5.27
CA GLU A 96 -15.65 -7.21 5.34
C GLU A 96 -15.86 -8.14 4.13
N LYS A 97 -15.69 -7.62 2.91
CA LYS A 97 -15.87 -8.37 1.67
C LYS A 97 -14.92 -9.56 1.56
N THR A 98 -13.62 -9.35 1.81
CA THR A 98 -12.62 -10.43 1.69
C THR A 98 -12.79 -11.51 2.76
N SER A 99 -13.19 -11.15 3.98
CA SER A 99 -13.51 -12.13 5.02
C SER A 99 -14.74 -12.98 4.69
N ALA A 100 -15.70 -12.42 3.93
CA ALA A 100 -16.84 -13.18 3.42
C ALA A 100 -16.47 -14.11 2.25
N MET A 101 -15.52 -13.72 1.40
CA MET A 101 -15.00 -14.54 0.31
C MET A 101 -14.20 -15.73 0.84
N LYS A 102 -13.31 -15.47 1.81
CA LYS A 102 -12.43 -16.48 2.41
C LYS A 102 -12.11 -16.06 3.86
N PRO A 103 -12.50 -16.85 4.90
CA PRO A 103 -12.40 -16.44 6.30
C PRO A 103 -11.00 -16.02 6.75
N ASP A 104 -9.96 -16.68 6.24
CA ASP A 104 -8.55 -16.45 6.60
C ASP A 104 -7.83 -15.54 5.59
N PHE A 105 -8.58 -14.81 4.75
CA PHE A 105 -7.98 -13.93 3.74
C PHE A 105 -7.16 -12.82 4.38
N TRP A 106 -5.87 -12.75 4.04
CA TRP A 106 -4.93 -11.84 4.68
C TRP A 106 -4.78 -10.52 3.92
N LEU A 107 -4.90 -9.41 4.65
CA LEU A 107 -4.73 -8.06 4.11
C LEU A 107 -3.46 -7.44 4.69
N MET A 108 -2.51 -7.09 3.83
CA MET A 108 -1.30 -6.35 4.16
C MET A 108 -1.28 -5.02 3.42
N GLY A 109 -0.89 -3.95 4.10
CA GLY A 109 -0.70 -2.63 3.48
C GLY A 109 0.76 -2.21 3.49
N GLU A 110 1.17 -1.49 2.45
CA GLU A 110 2.42 -0.75 2.50
C GLU A 110 2.19 0.59 3.21
N VAL A 111 2.85 0.76 4.35
CA VAL A 111 2.87 2.01 5.11
C VAL A 111 4.30 2.27 5.57
N ILE A 112 4.88 3.39 5.11
CA ILE A 112 6.26 3.73 5.45
C ILE A 112 6.32 4.40 6.82
N HIS A 113 5.44 5.37 7.09
CA HIS A 113 5.45 6.19 8.30
C HIS A 113 4.06 6.35 8.91
N GLY A 114 4.00 6.56 10.21
CA GLY A 114 2.79 6.91 10.94
C GLY A 114 2.47 5.96 12.09
N GLU A 115 1.34 6.20 12.71
CA GLU A 115 0.83 5.35 13.78
C GLU A 115 0.19 4.10 13.17
N TYR A 116 0.92 2.99 13.10
CA TYR A 116 0.53 1.76 12.39
C TYR A 116 -0.81 1.16 12.86
N ASN A 117 -1.21 1.40 14.12
CA ASN A 117 -2.52 0.99 14.65
C ASN A 117 -3.72 1.66 13.94
N ARG A 118 -3.49 2.74 13.19
CA ARG A 118 -4.53 3.34 12.35
C ARG A 118 -4.98 2.42 11.22
N TRP A 119 -4.07 1.60 10.71
CA TRP A 119 -4.33 0.64 9.63
C TRP A 119 -4.47 -0.79 10.15
N VAL A 120 -3.64 -1.17 11.14
CA VAL A 120 -3.64 -2.51 11.74
C VAL A 120 -4.61 -2.56 12.89
N ASN A 121 -5.81 -3.02 12.62
CA ASN A 121 -6.88 -3.19 13.60
C ASN A 121 -7.93 -4.18 13.10
N PRO A 122 -8.86 -4.65 13.95
CA PRO A 122 -9.86 -5.66 13.58
C PRO A 122 -10.77 -5.28 12.39
N GLU A 123 -10.96 -3.98 12.14
CA GLU A 123 -11.86 -3.49 11.10
C GLU A 123 -11.19 -3.30 9.73
N MET A 124 -9.85 -3.25 9.67
CA MET A 124 -9.12 -2.94 8.44
C MET A 124 -8.05 -3.98 8.12
N LEU A 125 -6.77 -3.60 8.12
CA LEU A 125 -5.69 -4.48 7.70
C LEU A 125 -5.21 -5.39 8.83
N HIS A 126 -4.75 -6.58 8.47
CA HIS A 126 -4.12 -7.51 9.41
C HIS A 126 -2.68 -7.09 9.71
N SER A 127 -2.01 -6.49 8.74
CA SER A 127 -0.60 -6.14 8.81
C SER A 127 -0.29 -4.92 7.95
N VAL A 128 0.80 -4.24 8.29
CA VAL A 128 1.48 -3.29 7.41
C VAL A 128 2.99 -3.52 7.46
N THR A 129 3.70 -3.01 6.47
CA THR A 129 5.17 -3.07 6.39
C THR A 129 5.83 -2.31 7.53
N ASN A 130 6.80 -2.95 8.20
CA ASN A 130 7.53 -2.36 9.33
C ASN A 130 8.80 -1.63 8.88
N TYR A 131 8.63 -0.52 8.17
CA TYR A 131 9.74 0.33 7.72
C TYR A 131 10.52 0.97 8.89
N GLU A 132 9.86 1.20 10.01
CA GLU A 132 10.53 1.77 11.17
C GLU A 132 11.55 0.81 11.78
N LEU A 133 11.20 -0.48 11.92
CA LEU A 133 12.16 -1.49 12.37
C LEU A 133 13.26 -1.69 11.32
N HIS A 134 12.91 -1.77 10.04
CA HIS A 134 13.88 -1.84 8.94
C HIS A 134 14.94 -0.73 9.07
N LYS A 135 14.50 0.53 9.22
CA LYS A 135 15.41 1.67 9.39
C LYS A 135 16.24 1.54 10.66
N ALA A 136 15.62 1.21 11.80
CA ALA A 136 16.31 1.09 13.07
C ALA A 136 17.40 -0.03 13.06
N LEU A 137 17.14 -1.13 12.34
CA LEU A 137 18.09 -2.23 12.23
C LEU A 137 19.40 -1.80 11.56
N TYR A 138 19.35 -1.19 10.38
CA TYR A 138 20.60 -0.82 9.71
C TYR A 138 21.25 0.41 10.32
N SER A 139 20.50 1.46 10.70
CA SER A 139 21.09 2.66 11.31
C SER A 139 21.63 2.38 12.70
N GLY A 140 20.92 1.62 13.54
CA GLY A 140 21.37 1.26 14.86
C GLY A 140 22.69 0.51 14.87
N HIS A 141 22.92 -0.39 13.88
CA HIS A 141 24.20 -1.08 13.74
C HIS A 141 25.29 -0.18 13.17
N ASN A 142 24.98 0.66 12.18
CA ASN A 142 25.97 1.55 11.57
C ASN A 142 26.45 2.64 12.53
N ASP A 143 25.55 3.17 13.35
CA ASP A 143 25.84 4.25 14.29
C ASP A 143 26.23 3.73 15.69
N HIS A 144 26.28 2.42 15.89
CA HIS A 144 26.47 1.78 17.19
C HIS A 144 25.45 2.25 18.25
N ASN A 145 24.25 2.58 17.82
CA ASN A 145 23.16 3.08 18.65
C ASN A 145 22.00 2.08 18.76
N TYR A 146 22.19 1.04 19.51
CA TYR A 146 21.18 0.00 19.71
C TYR A 146 19.93 0.46 20.51
N PHE A 147 20.01 1.63 21.17
CA PHE A 147 18.83 2.25 21.79
C PHE A 147 17.75 2.60 20.76
N GLU A 148 18.13 2.88 19.53
CA GLU A 148 17.18 3.12 18.43
C GLU A 148 16.31 1.87 18.16
N ILE A 149 16.92 0.71 18.12
CA ILE A 149 16.19 -0.57 17.95
C ILE A 149 15.26 -0.81 19.14
N ALA A 150 15.80 -0.68 20.37
CA ALA A 150 15.02 -0.89 21.59
C ALA A 150 13.85 0.10 21.71
N HIS A 151 14.05 1.36 21.31
CA HIS A 151 13.01 2.38 21.28
C HIS A 151 11.90 2.01 20.29
N ASN A 152 12.27 1.60 19.06
CA ASN A 152 11.34 1.21 18.02
C ASN A 152 10.48 0.02 18.46
N VAL A 153 11.09 -1.03 19.00
CA VAL A 153 10.37 -2.22 19.48
C VAL A 153 9.37 -1.86 20.58
N ARG A 154 9.76 -1.01 21.54
CA ARG A 154 8.83 -0.55 22.60
C ARG A 154 7.69 0.30 22.05
N ARG A 155 7.97 1.23 21.14
CA ARG A 155 6.96 2.10 20.54
C ARG A 155 5.92 1.31 19.76
N LEU A 156 6.33 0.22 19.12
CA LEU A 156 5.48 -0.64 18.30
C LEU A 156 4.88 -1.83 19.07
N GLU A 157 5.09 -1.96 20.39
CA GLU A 157 4.69 -3.12 21.18
C GLU A 157 3.22 -3.52 20.97
N ALA A 158 2.32 -2.54 20.88
CA ALA A 158 0.88 -2.79 20.72
C ALA A 158 0.52 -3.47 19.38
N VAL A 159 1.29 -3.27 18.33
CA VAL A 159 1.02 -3.78 16.96
C VAL A 159 2.17 -4.60 16.38
N GLY A 160 3.33 -4.61 17.02
CA GLY A 160 4.58 -5.16 16.48
C GLY A 160 4.47 -6.60 15.99
N ARG A 161 3.71 -7.45 16.71
CA ARG A 161 3.48 -8.85 16.32
C ARG A 161 2.62 -9.01 15.06
N SER A 162 1.90 -7.98 14.67
CA SER A 162 1.06 -7.96 13.46
C SER A 162 1.75 -7.27 12.30
N LEU A 163 2.96 -6.72 12.49
CA LEU A 163 3.67 -6.03 11.42
C LEU A 163 4.48 -7.00 10.57
N TYR A 164 4.51 -6.73 9.26
CA TYR A 164 5.36 -7.45 8.32
C TYR A 164 6.79 -6.89 8.40
N THR A 165 7.68 -7.64 9.06
CA THR A 165 9.08 -7.27 9.23
C THR A 165 9.92 -7.67 8.03
N PHE A 166 10.92 -6.88 7.67
CA PHE A 166 11.84 -7.14 6.58
C PHE A 166 13.17 -6.42 6.80
N VAL A 167 14.22 -6.90 6.19
CA VAL A 167 15.55 -6.24 6.18
C VAL A 167 15.79 -5.48 4.88
N ASP A 168 15.22 -5.95 3.79
CA ASP A 168 15.14 -5.28 2.48
C ASP A 168 13.93 -5.79 1.68
N ASN A 169 13.58 -5.12 0.60
CA ASN A 169 12.52 -5.50 -0.33
C ASN A 169 12.86 -5.01 -1.76
N HIS A 170 11.87 -4.96 -2.65
CA HIS A 170 12.06 -4.52 -4.04
C HIS A 170 12.23 -3.00 -4.20
N ASP A 171 11.84 -2.20 -3.18
CA ASP A 171 11.94 -0.73 -3.15
C ASP A 171 13.15 -0.24 -2.34
N GLU A 172 13.79 -1.14 -1.60
CA GLU A 172 14.91 -0.83 -0.72
C GLU A 172 16.20 -1.51 -1.17
N ASP A 173 17.33 -0.83 -0.99
CA ASP A 173 18.63 -1.43 -1.20
C ASP A 173 18.82 -2.66 -0.33
N ARG A 174 19.57 -3.66 -0.84
CA ARG A 174 19.91 -4.85 -0.08
C ARG A 174 20.57 -4.48 1.23
N ILE A 175 20.16 -5.13 2.31
CA ILE A 175 20.70 -4.87 3.66
C ILE A 175 22.24 -4.93 3.71
N ALA A 176 22.83 -5.84 2.95
CA ALA A 176 24.28 -5.93 2.84
C ALA A 176 24.94 -4.67 2.24
N SER A 177 24.21 -3.92 1.41
CA SER A 177 24.68 -2.65 0.85
C SER A 177 24.48 -1.47 1.80
N LYS A 178 23.53 -1.58 2.74
CA LYS A 178 23.22 -0.54 3.74
C LYS A 178 24.15 -0.63 4.97
N LEU A 179 24.71 -1.78 5.26
CA LEU A 179 25.57 -1.99 6.45
C LEU A 179 27.02 -1.58 6.17
N ASN A 180 27.58 -0.73 7.05
CA ASN A 180 28.98 -0.33 7.04
C ASN A 180 29.93 -1.50 7.36
N ASN A 181 29.45 -2.49 8.13
CA ASN A 181 30.18 -3.70 8.49
C ASN A 181 29.30 -4.93 8.18
N LEU A 182 29.73 -5.74 7.23
CA LEU A 182 29.02 -6.97 6.84
C LEU A 182 28.91 -8.02 7.94
N ALA A 183 29.77 -7.97 8.97
CA ALA A 183 29.64 -8.85 10.13
C ALA A 183 28.32 -8.61 10.89
N ASN A 184 27.71 -7.45 10.74
CA ASN A 184 26.41 -7.13 11.33
C ASN A 184 25.22 -7.77 10.59
N LEU A 185 25.44 -8.42 9.45
CA LEU A 185 24.37 -9.05 8.69
C LEU A 185 23.66 -10.14 9.52
N PHE A 186 24.42 -10.98 10.21
CA PHE A 186 23.84 -12.04 11.05
C PHE A 186 23.02 -11.48 12.25
N PRO A 187 23.55 -10.55 13.08
CA PRO A 187 22.76 -9.92 14.14
C PRO A 187 21.48 -9.22 13.65
N VAL A 188 21.55 -8.56 12.50
CA VAL A 188 20.36 -7.90 11.90
C VAL A 188 19.26 -8.92 11.61
N TYR A 189 19.59 -10.06 11.00
CA TYR A 189 18.62 -11.12 10.73
C TYR A 189 18.11 -11.79 12.01
N GLN A 190 18.95 -11.93 13.05
CA GLN A 190 18.49 -12.46 14.35
C GLN A 190 17.49 -11.55 15.05
N LEU A 191 17.63 -10.23 14.90
CA LEU A 191 16.71 -9.26 15.51
C LEU A 191 15.40 -9.08 14.71
N LEU A 192 15.37 -9.60 13.49
CA LEU A 192 14.18 -9.59 12.65
C LEU A 192 13.15 -10.63 13.10
N PHE A 193 13.59 -11.79 13.59
CA PHE A 193 12.80 -12.95 14.00
C PHE A 193 12.72 -13.10 15.51
#